data_c452e2823300c7d378b23901ac726fe8
#
_entry.id   c452e2823300c7d378b23901ac726fe8
#
_cell.length_a   1.000
_cell.length_b   1.000
_cell.length_c   1.000
_cell.angle_alpha   90.00
_cell.angle_beta   90.00
_cell.angle_gamma   90.00
#
_symmetry.space_group_name_H-M   'P 1'
#
loop_
_entity.id
_entity.type
_entity.pdbx_description
1 polymer ?
#
loop_
_entity_poly.entity_id
_entity_poly.type
_entity_poly.pdbx_seq_one_letter_code
_entity_poly.pdbx_strand_id
1 'polypeptide(L)'
;MLLGLLSDTHDNLHLLQKALAIFRRENPDVLIHCGDITQPETLAVLNDFPLHCAFGNMDVERDALRRTIQSLHPENEAAPLLKLSLDGHAIAVLHGDKRRLLDEMIHGGQFAYVLHGHTHQRRDEMVGVTRVINPGALSRARWGSPSCALLDLARDDLRVMDIQP
;
A
#
# COMPACT_ATOMS: atom_id res chain seq x y z
N MET A 1 8.67 -12.00 7.34
CA MET A 1 7.94 -11.66 6.11
C MET A 1 8.25 -10.23 5.70
N LEU A 2 8.61 -10.00 4.44
CA LEU A 2 8.93 -8.68 3.88
C LEU A 2 7.76 -8.18 3.04
N LEU A 3 7.22 -7.01 3.36
CA LEU A 3 6.14 -6.37 2.62
C LEU A 3 6.70 -5.25 1.74
N GLY A 4 6.26 -5.18 0.47
CA GLY A 4 6.46 -4.01 -0.38
C GLY A 4 5.26 -3.08 -0.29
N LEU A 5 5.46 -1.83 0.13
CA LEU A 5 4.38 -0.86 0.35
C LEU A 5 4.41 0.22 -0.71
N LEU A 6 3.26 0.51 -1.31
CA LEU A 6 3.07 1.60 -2.27
C LEU A 6 1.66 2.21 -2.16
N SER A 7 1.51 3.44 -2.62
CA SER A 7 0.24 4.17 -2.60
C SER A 7 0.20 5.29 -3.64
N ASP A 8 -1.00 5.73 -3.95
CA ASP A 8 -1.24 6.97 -4.72
C ASP A 8 -0.47 6.99 -6.05
N THR A 9 -0.59 5.89 -6.81
CA THR A 9 0.10 5.72 -8.10
C THR A 9 -0.47 6.67 -9.17
N HIS A 10 -1.80 6.89 -9.16
CA HIS A 10 -2.50 7.75 -10.13
C HIS A 10 -2.02 7.52 -11.56
N ASP A 11 -1.94 6.26 -11.97
CA ASP A 11 -1.50 5.79 -13.29
C ASP A 11 -0.11 6.26 -13.74
N ASN A 12 0.75 6.66 -12.81
CA ASN A 12 2.12 7.01 -13.13
C ASN A 12 2.98 5.76 -13.37
N LEU A 13 2.82 5.16 -14.55
CA LEU A 13 3.52 3.92 -14.93
C LEU A 13 5.05 4.08 -14.86
N HIS A 14 5.59 5.26 -15.14
CA HIS A 14 7.03 5.49 -15.08
C HIS A 14 7.60 5.33 -13.67
N LEU A 15 6.97 5.95 -12.68
CA LEU A 15 7.38 5.82 -11.28
C LEU A 15 7.05 4.44 -10.73
N LEU A 16 5.93 3.84 -11.13
CA LEU A 16 5.57 2.48 -10.76
C LEU A 16 6.61 1.46 -11.24
N GLN A 17 7.09 1.57 -12.48
CA GLN A 17 8.12 0.68 -13.01
C GLN A 17 9.45 0.82 -12.24
N LYS A 18 9.80 2.03 -11.80
CA LYS A 18 10.98 2.25 -10.94
C LYS A 18 10.80 1.61 -9.56
N ALA A 19 9.61 1.72 -8.96
CA ALA A 19 9.30 1.04 -7.70
C ALA A 19 9.37 -0.49 -7.86
N LEU A 20 8.83 -1.03 -8.96
CA LEU A 20 8.92 -2.47 -9.26
C LEU A 20 10.35 -2.95 -9.46
N ALA A 21 11.23 -2.14 -10.06
CA ALA A 21 12.64 -2.49 -10.16
C ALA A 21 13.30 -2.63 -8.77
N ILE A 22 12.90 -1.79 -7.80
CA ILE A 22 13.33 -1.93 -6.41
C ILE A 22 12.76 -3.22 -5.82
N PHE A 23 11.45 -3.47 -5.95
CA PHE A 23 10.82 -4.67 -5.39
C PHE A 23 11.36 -5.96 -6.01
N ARG A 24 11.66 -6.02 -7.30
CA ARG A 24 12.31 -7.18 -7.93
C ARG A 24 13.69 -7.46 -7.35
N ARG A 25 14.44 -6.44 -6.98
CA ARG A 25 15.76 -6.58 -6.34
C ARG A 25 15.65 -7.03 -4.88
N GLU A 26 14.72 -6.45 -4.13
CA GLU A 26 14.54 -6.70 -2.69
C GLU A 26 13.67 -7.94 -2.40
N ASN A 27 12.92 -8.40 -3.40
CA ASN A 27 12.09 -9.61 -3.40
C ASN A 27 11.11 -9.70 -2.21
N PRO A 28 10.18 -8.74 -2.03
CA PRO A 28 9.16 -8.85 -0.98
C PRO A 28 8.23 -10.04 -1.21
N ASP A 29 7.72 -10.59 -0.13
CA ASP A 29 6.80 -11.74 -0.16
C ASP A 29 5.43 -11.35 -0.73
N VAL A 30 4.99 -10.11 -0.51
CA VAL A 30 3.70 -9.57 -0.97
C VAL A 30 3.79 -8.05 -1.12
N LEU A 31 3.04 -7.49 -2.07
CA LEU A 31 2.84 -6.06 -2.21
C LEU A 31 1.53 -5.62 -1.53
N ILE A 32 1.58 -4.47 -0.88
CA ILE A 32 0.41 -3.79 -0.33
C ILE A 32 0.27 -2.44 -1.03
N HIS A 33 -0.84 -2.22 -1.73
CA HIS A 33 -1.19 -0.94 -2.33
C HIS A 33 -2.26 -0.23 -1.50
N CYS A 34 -1.95 0.96 -0.99
CA CYS A 34 -2.83 1.71 -0.10
C CYS A 34 -3.84 2.62 -0.84
N GLY A 35 -4.19 2.31 -2.09
CA GLY A 35 -5.25 2.98 -2.85
C GLY A 35 -4.79 4.05 -3.84
N ASP A 36 -5.76 4.52 -4.64
CA ASP A 36 -5.58 5.45 -5.74
C ASP A 36 -4.63 4.93 -6.83
N ILE A 37 -4.94 3.74 -7.35
CA ILE A 37 -4.27 3.17 -8.52
C ILE A 37 -4.90 3.62 -9.82
N THR A 38 -6.21 3.75 -9.84
CA THR A 38 -7.21 4.26 -10.78
C THR A 38 -7.56 3.36 -11.97
N GLN A 39 -6.60 2.77 -12.68
CA GLN A 39 -6.88 1.97 -13.89
C GLN A 39 -6.48 0.49 -13.76
N PRO A 40 -7.31 -0.44 -14.32
CA PRO A 40 -6.98 -1.87 -14.34
C PRO A 40 -5.65 -2.18 -15.04
N GLU A 41 -5.29 -1.42 -16.09
CA GLU A 41 -4.05 -1.59 -16.84
C GLU A 41 -2.82 -1.29 -15.99
N THR A 42 -2.93 -0.34 -15.06
CA THR A 42 -1.86 -0.02 -14.11
C THR A 42 -1.68 -1.15 -13.11
N LEU A 43 -2.78 -1.77 -12.66
CA LEU A 43 -2.73 -2.97 -11.81
C LEU A 43 -2.04 -4.15 -12.48
N ALA A 44 -2.28 -4.36 -13.78
CA ALA A 44 -1.70 -5.48 -14.51
C ALA A 44 -0.16 -5.48 -14.51
N VAL A 45 0.46 -4.32 -14.28
CA VAL A 45 1.92 -4.20 -14.17
C VAL A 45 2.47 -4.80 -12.86
N LEU A 46 1.61 -5.00 -11.83
CA LEU A 46 1.97 -5.55 -10.53
C LEU A 46 1.92 -7.10 -10.47
N ASN A 47 1.84 -7.77 -11.60
CA ASN A 47 1.62 -9.22 -11.71
C ASN A 47 2.79 -10.12 -11.21
N ASP A 48 3.95 -9.54 -10.95
CA ASP A 48 5.12 -10.29 -10.49
C ASP A 48 5.02 -10.76 -9.02
N PHE A 49 4.09 -10.19 -8.27
CA PHE A 49 3.95 -10.41 -6.82
C PHE A 49 2.51 -10.66 -6.41
N PRO A 50 2.27 -11.44 -5.35
CA PRO A 50 0.98 -11.39 -4.65
C PRO A 50 0.68 -9.95 -4.22
N LEU A 51 -0.59 -9.53 -4.31
CA LEU A 51 -1.00 -8.14 -4.11
C LEU A 51 -2.27 -8.04 -3.26
N HIS A 52 -2.24 -7.22 -2.21
CA HIS A 52 -3.44 -6.73 -1.53
C HIS A 52 -3.59 -5.23 -1.78
N CYS A 53 -4.76 -4.80 -2.24
CA CYS A 53 -5.00 -3.41 -2.65
C CYS A 53 -6.20 -2.81 -1.90
N ALA A 54 -5.99 -1.74 -1.15
CA ALA A 54 -7.08 -0.92 -0.67
C ALA A 54 -7.62 -0.05 -1.81
N PHE A 55 -8.94 0.23 -1.84
CA PHE A 55 -9.49 1.21 -2.77
C PHE A 55 -9.47 2.62 -2.18
N GLY A 56 -8.94 3.57 -2.95
CA GLY A 56 -8.97 4.98 -2.63
C GLY A 56 -10.21 5.71 -3.19
N ASN A 57 -10.22 7.02 -3.03
CA ASN A 57 -11.31 7.88 -3.52
C ASN A 57 -11.26 8.09 -5.05
N MET A 58 -10.10 7.91 -5.67
CA MET A 58 -9.96 7.99 -7.13
C MET A 58 -10.19 6.66 -7.85
N ASP A 59 -10.29 5.54 -7.11
CA ASP A 59 -10.60 4.22 -7.65
C ASP A 59 -12.10 4.09 -7.91
N VAL A 60 -12.56 4.61 -9.05
CA VAL A 60 -13.99 4.69 -9.40
C VAL A 60 -14.52 3.33 -9.89
N GLU A 61 -13.78 2.66 -10.76
CA GLU A 61 -14.17 1.39 -11.37
C GLU A 61 -13.77 0.17 -10.51
N ARG A 62 -14.19 0.17 -9.24
CA ARG A 62 -13.76 -0.82 -8.23
C ARG A 62 -14.03 -2.27 -8.63
N ASP A 63 -15.10 -2.53 -9.34
CA ASP A 63 -15.42 -3.90 -9.79
C ASP A 63 -14.50 -4.37 -10.92
N ALA A 64 -14.09 -3.48 -11.82
CA ALA A 64 -13.07 -3.78 -12.82
C ALA A 64 -11.72 -4.02 -12.17
N LEU A 65 -11.29 -3.12 -11.27
CA LEU A 65 -10.06 -3.25 -10.50
C LEU A 65 -10.02 -4.56 -9.69
N ARG A 66 -11.12 -4.92 -9.01
CA ARG A 66 -11.22 -6.17 -8.24
C ARG A 66 -11.06 -7.40 -9.14
N ARG A 67 -11.76 -7.45 -10.28
CA ARG A 67 -11.63 -8.56 -11.23
C ARG A 67 -10.21 -8.68 -11.76
N THR A 68 -9.57 -7.58 -12.10
CA THR A 68 -8.16 -7.58 -12.55
C THR A 68 -7.25 -8.14 -11.47
N ILE A 69 -7.32 -7.62 -10.24
CA ILE A 69 -6.50 -8.10 -9.11
C ILE A 69 -6.66 -9.60 -8.90
N GLN A 70 -7.90 -10.09 -8.85
CA GLN A 70 -8.19 -11.51 -8.65
C GLN A 70 -7.72 -12.41 -9.80
N SER A 71 -7.65 -11.87 -11.03
CA SER A 71 -7.13 -12.60 -12.18
C SER A 71 -5.61 -12.75 -12.21
N LEU A 72 -4.87 -11.87 -11.51
CA LEU A 72 -3.40 -11.90 -11.47
C LEU A 72 -2.89 -13.02 -10.56
N HIS A 73 -3.51 -13.21 -9.40
CA HIS A 73 -3.12 -14.24 -8.44
C HIS A 73 -4.32 -14.62 -7.55
N PRO A 74 -4.54 -15.91 -7.23
CA PRO A 74 -5.72 -16.36 -6.50
C PRO A 74 -5.84 -15.83 -5.07
N GLU A 75 -4.72 -15.47 -4.43
CA GLU A 75 -4.68 -14.93 -3.07
C GLU A 75 -4.79 -13.40 -3.03
N ASN A 76 -4.89 -12.75 -4.18
CA ASN A 76 -5.00 -11.30 -4.25
C ASN A 76 -6.37 -10.82 -3.74
N GLU A 77 -6.36 -9.76 -2.95
CA GLU A 77 -7.55 -9.15 -2.40
C GLU A 77 -7.63 -7.66 -2.72
N ALA A 78 -8.85 -7.17 -2.94
CA ALA A 78 -9.11 -5.74 -3.10
C ALA A 78 -10.41 -5.32 -2.43
N ALA A 79 -10.34 -4.35 -1.52
CA ALA A 79 -11.47 -3.83 -0.77
C ALA A 79 -11.22 -2.39 -0.29
N PRO A 80 -12.26 -1.63 0.12
CA PRO A 80 -12.05 -0.30 0.74
C PRO A 80 -11.29 -0.33 2.07
N LEU A 81 -11.37 -1.45 2.78
CA LEU A 81 -10.62 -1.77 3.99
C LEU A 81 -10.28 -3.25 3.95
N LEU A 82 -9.00 -3.55 4.04
CA LEU A 82 -8.50 -4.91 4.23
C LEU A 82 -8.08 -5.10 5.69
N LYS A 83 -8.40 -6.27 6.23
CA LYS A 83 -7.96 -6.72 7.56
C LYS A 83 -7.20 -8.02 7.36
N LEU A 84 -5.88 -7.93 7.36
CA LEU A 84 -4.98 -9.01 7.03
C LEU A 84 -4.35 -9.60 8.30
N SER A 85 -4.01 -10.89 8.23
CA SER A 85 -3.15 -11.53 9.24
C SER A 85 -1.91 -12.04 8.51
N LEU A 86 -0.80 -11.31 8.62
CA LEU A 86 0.45 -11.62 7.95
C LEU A 86 1.56 -11.82 8.99
N ASP A 87 2.24 -12.96 8.93
CA ASP A 87 3.35 -13.31 9.84
C ASP A 87 3.00 -13.15 11.33
N GLY A 88 1.75 -13.47 11.70
CA GLY A 88 1.24 -13.35 13.07
C GLY A 88 0.81 -11.94 13.49
N HIS A 89 0.91 -10.94 12.60
CA HIS A 89 0.50 -9.56 12.87
C HIS A 89 -0.87 -9.25 12.26
N ALA A 90 -1.74 -8.60 13.03
CA ALA A 90 -2.99 -8.02 12.53
C ALA A 90 -2.68 -6.67 11.86
N ILE A 91 -3.05 -6.53 10.59
CA ILE A 91 -2.74 -5.36 9.76
C ILE A 91 -4.03 -4.83 9.14
N ALA A 92 -4.32 -3.53 9.32
CA ALA A 92 -5.36 -2.85 8.57
C ALA A 92 -4.74 -2.08 7.39
N VAL A 93 -5.33 -2.22 6.20
CA VAL A 93 -4.94 -1.47 5.01
C VAL A 93 -6.15 -0.70 4.48
N LEU A 94 -6.04 0.60 4.36
CA LEU A 94 -7.08 1.47 3.83
C LEU A 94 -6.44 2.70 3.19
N HIS A 95 -7.21 3.43 2.37
CA HIS A 95 -6.63 4.59 1.71
C HIS A 95 -6.41 5.78 2.67
N GLY A 96 -7.36 6.05 3.57
CA GLY A 96 -7.24 7.13 4.55
C GLY A 96 -8.07 8.38 4.22
N ASP A 97 -8.79 8.41 3.10
CA ASP A 97 -9.74 9.47 2.71
C ASP A 97 -10.90 9.60 3.71
N LYS A 98 -11.31 8.49 4.32
CA LYS A 98 -12.35 8.44 5.36
C LYS A 98 -11.71 8.57 6.75
N ARG A 99 -11.45 9.82 7.17
CA ARG A 99 -10.75 10.12 8.41
C ARG A 99 -11.26 9.35 9.64
N ARG A 100 -12.59 9.28 9.83
CA ARG A 100 -13.18 8.55 10.95
C ARG A 100 -12.81 7.08 10.97
N LEU A 101 -12.81 6.43 9.80
CA LEU A 101 -12.44 5.03 9.67
C LEU A 101 -10.94 4.84 9.94
N LEU A 102 -10.09 5.74 9.45
CA LEU A 102 -8.66 5.71 9.73
C LEU A 102 -8.39 5.85 11.23
N ASP A 103 -9.03 6.83 11.88
CA ASP A 103 -8.90 7.05 13.33
C ASP A 103 -9.39 5.84 14.14
N GLU A 104 -10.48 5.20 13.71
CA GLU A 104 -11.00 3.96 14.33
C GLU A 104 -9.99 2.81 14.24
N MET A 105 -9.37 2.60 13.07
CA MET A 105 -8.36 1.54 12.90
C MET A 105 -7.11 1.82 13.74
N ILE A 106 -6.68 3.07 13.82
CA ILE A 106 -5.50 3.47 14.58
C ILE A 106 -5.73 3.32 16.09
N HIS A 107 -6.83 3.86 16.59
CA HIS A 107 -7.08 3.93 18.05
C HIS A 107 -7.83 2.74 18.64
N GLY A 108 -8.35 1.83 17.78
CA GLY A 108 -9.10 0.66 18.20
C GLY A 108 -8.27 -0.42 18.90
N GLY A 109 -6.95 -0.36 18.85
CA GLY A 109 -6.03 -1.29 19.52
C GLY A 109 -6.07 -2.73 18.99
N GLN A 110 -6.68 -2.94 17.82
CA GLN A 110 -6.86 -4.27 17.22
C GLN A 110 -5.74 -4.65 16.25
N PHE A 111 -4.99 -3.67 15.75
CA PHE A 111 -4.00 -3.84 14.70
C PHE A 111 -2.61 -3.48 15.20
N ALA A 112 -1.62 -4.32 14.89
CA ALA A 112 -0.22 -3.99 15.09
C ALA A 112 0.23 -2.91 14.09
N TYR A 113 -0.30 -2.97 12.87
CA TYR A 113 0.00 -2.01 11.81
C TYR A 113 -1.28 -1.46 11.17
N VAL A 114 -1.28 -0.15 10.88
CA VAL A 114 -2.25 0.51 10.01
C VAL A 114 -1.50 1.14 8.85
N LEU A 115 -1.72 0.60 7.65
CA LEU A 115 -1.08 1.06 6.41
C LEU A 115 -2.07 1.93 5.64
N HIS A 116 -1.68 3.14 5.26
CA HIS A 116 -2.56 4.06 4.55
C HIS A 116 -1.82 4.93 3.53
N GLY A 117 -2.56 5.65 2.67
CA GLY A 117 -2.08 6.60 1.67
C GLY A 117 -2.73 7.98 1.80
N HIS A 118 -3.30 8.48 0.71
CA HIS A 118 -4.13 9.67 0.55
C HIS A 118 -3.44 11.02 0.79
N THR A 119 -2.68 11.15 1.86
CA THR A 119 -2.04 12.44 2.20
C THR A 119 -0.84 12.76 1.31
N HIS A 120 -0.32 11.76 0.59
CA HIS A 120 0.95 11.81 -0.16
C HIS A 120 2.16 12.16 0.71
N GLN A 121 2.01 12.04 2.04
CA GLN A 121 3.07 12.32 3.02
C GLN A 121 3.48 11.03 3.71
N ARG A 122 4.78 10.80 3.77
CA ARG A 122 5.34 9.68 4.53
C ARG A 122 4.97 9.81 6.00
N ARG A 123 4.62 8.69 6.58
CA ARG A 123 4.31 8.58 8.01
C ARG A 123 4.90 7.27 8.54
N ASP A 124 5.54 7.34 9.68
CA ASP A 124 5.99 6.19 10.44
C ASP A 124 6.02 6.58 11.90
N GLU A 125 5.00 6.18 12.64
CA GLU A 125 4.90 6.52 14.05
C GLU A 125 4.08 5.50 14.82
N MET A 126 4.40 5.35 16.10
CA MET A 126 3.60 4.57 17.04
C MET A 126 2.48 5.43 17.61
N VAL A 127 1.24 4.95 17.51
CA VAL A 127 0.05 5.53 18.15
C VAL A 127 -0.54 4.48 19.09
N GLY A 128 -0.26 4.61 20.37
CA GLY A 128 -0.55 3.55 21.33
C GLY A 128 0.22 2.27 21.01
N VAL A 129 -0.51 1.20 20.69
CA VAL A 129 0.07 -0.11 20.34
C VAL A 129 0.17 -0.34 18.83
N THR A 130 -0.29 0.62 18.03
CA THR A 130 -0.39 0.51 16.56
C THR A 130 0.72 1.32 15.89
N ARG A 131 1.50 0.70 15.01
CA ARG A 131 2.42 1.42 14.12
C ARG A 131 1.66 1.88 12.88
N VAL A 132 1.64 3.18 12.64
CA VAL A 132 0.92 3.80 11.54
C VAL A 132 1.91 4.18 10.45
N ILE A 133 1.73 3.62 9.25
CA ILE A 133 2.66 3.78 8.14
C ILE A 133 1.94 4.32 6.91
N ASN A 134 2.54 5.33 6.29
CA ASN A 134 2.23 5.79 4.95
C ASN A 134 3.53 5.78 4.12
N PRO A 135 3.62 4.98 3.03
CA PRO A 135 4.85 4.86 2.24
C PRO A 135 5.17 6.12 1.41
N GLY A 136 4.29 7.12 1.42
CA GLY A 136 4.32 8.24 0.47
C GLY A 136 3.51 7.94 -0.78
N ALA A 137 3.76 8.65 -1.87
CA ALA A 137 3.02 8.53 -3.12
C ALA A 137 3.95 8.24 -4.30
N LEU A 138 3.45 7.47 -5.28
CA LEU A 138 4.11 7.26 -6.58
C LEU A 138 3.66 8.26 -7.66
N SER A 139 2.76 9.16 -7.33
CA SER A 139 2.41 10.31 -8.17
C SER A 139 3.27 11.53 -7.81
N ARG A 140 2.93 12.72 -8.35
CA ARG A 140 3.55 13.96 -7.89
C ARG A 140 3.34 14.12 -6.39
N ALA A 141 4.41 13.92 -5.63
CA ALA A 141 4.39 14.18 -4.21
C ALA A 141 4.11 15.67 -3.98
N ARG A 142 3.11 15.99 -3.16
CA ARG A 142 2.91 17.37 -2.68
C ARG A 142 4.08 17.82 -1.82
N TRP A 143 4.76 16.85 -1.18
CA TRP A 143 5.84 17.05 -0.23
C TRP A 143 6.88 15.95 -0.40
N GLY A 144 8.12 16.35 -0.70
CA GLY A 144 9.23 15.42 -0.86
C GLY A 144 9.28 14.71 -2.22
N SER A 145 10.04 13.63 -2.28
CA SER A 145 10.21 12.79 -3.48
C SER A 145 9.14 11.69 -3.52
N PRO A 146 8.74 11.22 -4.70
CA PRO A 146 7.98 9.98 -4.83
C PRO A 146 8.68 8.84 -4.10
N SER A 147 7.91 7.92 -3.50
CA SER A 147 8.49 6.85 -2.70
C SER A 147 7.62 5.60 -2.65
N CYS A 148 8.29 4.48 -2.39
CA CYS A 148 7.71 3.25 -1.89
C CYS A 148 8.44 2.85 -0.60
N ALA A 149 8.01 1.77 0.06
CA ALA A 149 8.68 1.31 1.26
C ALA A 149 8.76 -0.22 1.33
N LEU A 150 9.64 -0.71 2.16
CA LEU A 150 9.78 -2.11 2.53
C LEU A 150 9.64 -2.23 4.05
N LEU A 151 8.72 -3.09 4.50
CA LEU A 151 8.49 -3.37 5.90
C LEU A 151 8.83 -4.83 6.21
N ASP A 152 9.89 -5.05 6.98
CA ASP A 152 10.21 -6.37 7.53
C ASP A 152 9.45 -6.59 8.83
N LEU A 153 8.40 -7.41 8.81
CA LEU A 153 7.55 -7.68 9.97
C LEU A 153 8.30 -8.39 11.10
N ALA A 154 9.28 -9.25 10.78
CA ALA A 154 10.03 -9.99 11.79
C ALA A 154 11.00 -9.11 12.59
N ARG A 155 11.46 -8.01 11.98
CA ARG A 155 12.40 -7.05 12.59
C ARG A 155 11.75 -5.77 13.00
N ASP A 156 10.48 -5.55 12.65
CA ASP A 156 9.76 -4.29 12.76
C ASP A 156 10.54 -3.12 12.13
N ASP A 157 11.21 -3.39 10.97
CA ASP A 157 12.06 -2.44 10.27
C ASP A 157 11.39 -1.90 9.02
N LEU A 158 11.31 -0.56 8.90
CA LEU A 158 10.77 0.14 7.74
C LEU A 158 11.87 0.87 6.99
N ARG A 159 12.04 0.53 5.72
CA ARG A 159 12.95 1.22 4.79
C ARG A 159 12.16 1.98 3.74
N VAL A 160 12.16 3.30 3.79
CA VAL A 160 11.55 4.14 2.77
C VAL A 160 12.54 4.37 1.63
N MET A 161 12.09 4.14 0.39
CA MET A 161 12.90 4.22 -0.82
C MET A 161 12.45 5.41 -1.66
N ASP A 162 13.33 6.40 -1.81
CA ASP A 162 13.11 7.53 -2.73
C ASP A 162 13.17 7.07 -4.18
N ILE A 163 12.19 7.48 -4.97
CA ILE A 163 12.14 7.20 -6.40
C ILE A 163 12.50 8.47 -7.16
N GLN A 164 13.64 8.43 -7.83
CA GLN A 164 14.08 9.56 -8.66
C GLN A 164 13.15 9.68 -9.88
N PRO A 165 12.65 10.88 -10.18
CA PRO A 165 11.78 11.13 -11.35
C PRO A 165 12.37 10.72 -12.69
#